data_d55c45c91619790b08038c61dcc95b8b
#
_entry.id   d55c45c91619790b08038c61dcc95b8b
#
_cell.length_a   1.000
_cell.length_b   1.000
_cell.length_c   1.000
_cell.angle_alpha   90.00
_cell.angle_beta   90.00
_cell.angle_gamma   90.00
#
_symmetry.space_group_name_H-M   'P 1'
#
loop_
_entity.id
_entity.type
_entity.pdbx_description
1 polymer ?
#
loop_
_entity_poly.entity_id
_entity_poly.type
_entity_poly.pdbx_seq_one_letter_code
_entity_poly.pdbx_strand_id
1 'polypeptide(L)'
;MTSTIRDLLIGLITSVITGFSVWFWERFRRNLDLTRKSSFFGTQPNENCLVIINHNPRGRELLSHWDVETVVEIVKIIFDINGEVIIAAFDKALEPAGEITEFCVGSPDSNERTEAHIKNFMQNFSNTPYSKDSLDSLAIHIAGETYRHKRGELEYIVLAKIVPDQYSHPIFIVSGQSSLGNKASVYFLYKNYKELLWNRYKYDSFCLLLRIREPKLYGYKSVELVKDVTDTVLVKDVRKNSCSKNKVKQIRWRRLRKKYR
;
A
#
# COMPACT_ATOMS: atom_id res chain seq x y z
N MET A 1 -55.32 4.83 -33.59
CA MET A 1 -54.68 5.90 -32.78
C MET A 1 -54.35 5.47 -31.34
N THR A 2 -55.15 4.66 -30.68
CA THR A 2 -54.90 4.22 -29.27
C THR A 2 -53.74 3.25 -29.06
N SER A 3 -53.47 2.35 -30.04
CA SER A 3 -52.35 1.40 -29.97
C SER A 3 -50.98 2.09 -30.06
N THR A 4 -50.84 3.06 -30.97
CA THR A 4 -49.59 3.81 -31.18
C THR A 4 -49.19 4.65 -29.94
N ILE A 5 -50.17 5.27 -29.26
CA ILE A 5 -49.95 6.02 -28.02
C ILE A 5 -49.51 5.09 -26.88
N ARG A 6 -50.15 3.93 -26.79
CA ARG A 6 -49.78 2.90 -25.79
C ARG A 6 -48.35 2.41 -26.01
N ASP A 7 -47.96 2.13 -27.24
CA ASP A 7 -46.63 1.62 -27.58
C ASP A 7 -45.54 2.68 -27.32
N LEU A 8 -45.82 3.96 -27.58
CA LEU A 8 -44.96 5.09 -27.22
C LEU A 8 -44.82 5.23 -25.72
N LEU A 9 -45.91 5.10 -24.97
CA LEU A 9 -45.84 5.17 -23.48
C LEU A 9 -45.04 4.01 -22.89
N ILE A 10 -45.21 2.79 -23.40
CA ILE A 10 -44.44 1.62 -22.97
C ILE A 10 -42.97 1.82 -23.30
N GLY A 11 -42.62 2.34 -24.46
CA GLY A 11 -41.25 2.66 -24.87
C GLY A 11 -40.61 3.71 -23.95
N LEU A 12 -41.34 4.75 -23.60
CA LEU A 12 -40.86 5.79 -22.67
C LEU A 12 -40.62 5.21 -21.27
N ILE A 13 -41.57 4.47 -20.72
CA ILE A 13 -41.47 3.85 -19.37
C ILE A 13 -40.29 2.88 -19.33
N THR A 14 -40.13 2.02 -20.33
CA THR A 14 -39.02 1.08 -20.40
C THR A 14 -37.67 1.80 -20.47
N SER A 15 -37.56 2.89 -21.24
CA SER A 15 -36.33 3.70 -21.31
C SER A 15 -35.97 4.34 -19.98
N VAL A 16 -36.95 4.89 -19.26
CA VAL A 16 -36.76 5.47 -17.92
C VAL A 16 -36.31 4.40 -16.91
N ILE A 17 -37.01 3.25 -16.90
CA ILE A 17 -36.64 2.15 -15.99
C ILE A 17 -35.23 1.63 -16.29
N THR A 18 -34.88 1.47 -17.56
CA THR A 18 -33.54 1.02 -17.94
C THR A 18 -32.48 2.03 -17.55
N GLY A 19 -32.67 3.31 -17.84
CA GLY A 19 -31.75 4.39 -17.47
C GLY A 19 -31.55 4.48 -15.95
N PHE A 20 -32.64 4.39 -15.19
CA PHE A 20 -32.58 4.38 -13.73
C PHE A 20 -31.85 3.14 -13.18
N SER A 21 -32.11 1.96 -13.76
CA SER A 21 -31.46 0.72 -13.35
C SER A 21 -29.94 0.76 -13.57
N VAL A 22 -29.49 1.29 -14.72
CA VAL A 22 -28.06 1.45 -15.03
C VAL A 22 -27.42 2.45 -14.07
N TRP A 23 -28.04 3.62 -13.88
CA TRP A 23 -27.55 4.64 -12.96
C TRP A 23 -27.47 4.11 -11.50
N PHE A 24 -28.50 3.42 -11.03
CA PHE A 24 -28.54 2.81 -9.70
C PHE A 24 -27.43 1.76 -9.54
N TRP A 25 -27.24 0.90 -10.55
CA TRP A 25 -26.20 -0.12 -10.53
C TRP A 25 -24.79 0.46 -10.49
N GLU A 26 -24.52 1.50 -11.28
CA GLU A 26 -23.23 2.18 -11.25
C GLU A 26 -22.96 2.88 -9.90
N ARG A 27 -23.97 3.54 -9.34
CA ARG A 27 -23.88 4.15 -8.02
C ARG A 27 -23.62 3.12 -6.92
N PHE A 28 -24.34 2.02 -6.97
CA PHE A 28 -24.16 0.90 -6.03
C PHE A 28 -22.75 0.31 -6.12
N ARG A 29 -22.27 0.05 -7.33
CA ARG A 29 -20.90 -0.45 -7.55
C ARG A 29 -19.83 0.51 -7.03
N ARG A 30 -19.98 1.82 -7.27
CA ARG A 30 -19.07 2.85 -6.77
C ARG A 30 -19.03 2.86 -5.25
N ASN A 31 -20.19 2.85 -4.60
CA ASN A 31 -20.27 2.82 -3.13
C ASN A 31 -19.63 1.56 -2.55
N LEU A 32 -19.83 0.39 -3.17
CA LEU A 32 -19.17 -0.84 -2.72
C LEU A 32 -17.64 -0.78 -2.88
N ASP A 33 -17.14 -0.21 -3.96
CA ASP A 33 -15.68 -0.07 -4.18
C ASP A 33 -15.08 0.92 -3.16
N LEU A 34 -15.75 2.04 -2.90
CA LEU A 34 -15.39 3.00 -1.84
C LEU A 34 -15.33 2.32 -0.47
N THR A 35 -16.38 1.63 -0.07
CA THR A 35 -16.43 0.92 1.23
C THR A 35 -15.30 -0.11 1.36
N ARG A 36 -15.00 -0.83 0.28
CA ARG A 36 -13.89 -1.81 0.26
C ARG A 36 -12.53 -1.13 0.37
N LYS A 37 -12.30 -0.03 -0.35
CA LYS A 37 -11.08 0.74 -0.28
C LYS A 37 -10.91 1.34 1.12
N SER A 38 -11.92 2.05 1.63
CA SER A 38 -11.91 2.63 2.98
C SER A 38 -11.59 1.59 4.04
N SER A 39 -12.23 0.42 3.99
CA SER A 39 -11.95 -0.67 4.93
C SER A 39 -10.52 -1.23 4.81
N PHE A 40 -9.94 -1.25 3.61
CA PHE A 40 -8.57 -1.75 3.41
C PHE A 40 -7.54 -0.73 3.89
N PHE A 41 -7.72 0.53 3.53
CA PHE A 41 -6.81 1.61 3.92
C PHE A 41 -7.08 2.13 5.33
N GLY A 42 -8.19 1.73 5.96
CA GLY A 42 -8.52 2.08 7.34
C GLY A 42 -8.87 3.55 7.53
N THR A 43 -9.41 4.21 6.51
CA THR A 43 -9.78 5.63 6.53
C THR A 43 -11.23 5.76 6.11
N GLN A 44 -12.01 6.53 6.87
CA GLN A 44 -13.37 6.89 6.50
C GLN A 44 -13.39 8.18 5.65
N PRO A 45 -14.47 8.46 4.93
CA PRO A 45 -14.63 9.75 4.26
C PRO A 45 -14.46 10.93 5.22
N ASN A 46 -13.71 11.95 4.80
CA ASN A 46 -13.36 13.16 5.56
C ASN A 46 -12.45 12.92 6.79
N GLU A 47 -11.87 11.74 6.92
CA GLU A 47 -10.82 11.51 7.92
C GLU A 47 -9.44 11.89 7.38
N ASN A 48 -8.61 12.36 8.28
CA ASN A 48 -7.22 12.70 7.98
C ASN A 48 -6.36 11.45 7.82
N CYS A 49 -5.51 11.48 6.80
CA CYS A 49 -4.42 10.53 6.60
C CYS A 49 -3.09 11.28 6.64
N LEU A 50 -2.15 10.75 7.40
CA LEU A 50 -0.82 11.31 7.55
C LEU A 50 0.14 10.67 6.54
N VAL A 51 0.80 11.47 5.74
CA VAL A 51 1.86 11.04 4.82
C VAL A 51 3.19 11.58 5.33
N ILE A 52 4.03 10.71 5.83
CA ILE A 52 5.33 11.05 6.38
C ILE A 52 6.40 10.78 5.34
N ILE A 53 7.07 11.85 4.96
CA ILE A 53 8.11 11.82 3.94
C ILE A 53 9.50 11.79 4.58
N ASN A 54 10.41 11.08 3.90
CA ASN A 54 11.81 11.09 4.24
C ASN A 54 12.46 12.45 3.90
N HIS A 55 13.60 12.70 4.48
CA HIS A 55 14.45 13.81 4.06
C HIS A 55 15.64 13.29 3.23
N ASN A 56 16.10 14.13 2.32
CA ASN A 56 17.28 13.81 1.54
C ASN A 56 18.56 14.03 2.39
N PRO A 57 19.50 13.06 2.42
CA PRO A 57 20.79 13.24 3.12
C PRO A 57 21.59 14.44 2.66
N ARG A 58 21.30 14.96 1.46
CA ARG A 58 21.99 16.14 0.86
C ARG A 58 21.40 17.49 1.29
N GLY A 59 20.25 17.48 1.98
CA GLY A 59 19.59 18.69 2.47
C GLY A 59 18.19 18.37 2.95
N ARG A 60 17.83 18.80 4.17
CA ARG A 60 16.54 18.48 4.81
C ARG A 60 15.30 18.92 4.01
N GLU A 61 15.44 19.88 3.12
CA GLU A 61 14.36 20.44 2.31
C GLU A 61 14.30 19.84 0.88
N LEU A 62 15.22 18.91 0.54
CA LEU A 62 15.27 18.30 -0.78
C LEU A 62 14.55 16.97 -0.79
N LEU A 63 13.64 16.80 -1.74
CA LEU A 63 13.01 15.52 -2.04
C LEU A 63 13.51 14.99 -3.37
N SER A 64 13.62 13.68 -3.49
CA SER A 64 13.86 13.05 -4.78
C SER A 64 12.60 13.14 -5.64
N HIS A 65 12.77 13.25 -6.96
CA HIS A 65 11.65 13.25 -7.91
C HIS A 65 10.71 12.05 -7.70
N TRP A 66 11.25 10.86 -7.46
CA TRP A 66 10.47 9.65 -7.23
C TRP A 66 9.73 9.66 -5.90
N ASP A 67 10.27 10.31 -4.87
CA ASP A 67 9.57 10.45 -3.58
C ASP A 67 8.38 11.41 -3.73
N VAL A 68 8.54 12.51 -4.48
CA VAL A 68 7.42 13.41 -4.81
C VAL A 68 6.32 12.65 -5.56
N GLU A 69 6.67 11.86 -6.57
CA GLU A 69 5.70 11.05 -7.30
C GLU A 69 5.07 9.97 -6.42
N THR A 70 5.79 9.42 -5.45
CA THR A 70 5.25 8.48 -4.46
C THR A 70 4.17 9.13 -3.62
N VAL A 71 4.43 10.34 -3.12
CA VAL A 71 3.45 11.13 -2.36
C VAL A 71 2.21 11.40 -3.20
N VAL A 72 2.38 11.83 -4.46
CA VAL A 72 1.25 12.06 -5.38
C VAL A 72 0.40 10.81 -5.56
N GLU A 73 1.00 9.62 -5.70
CA GLU A 73 0.23 8.37 -5.80
C GLU A 73 -0.50 8.03 -4.49
N ILE A 74 0.11 8.28 -3.32
CA ILE A 74 -0.57 8.11 -2.03
C ILE A 74 -1.75 9.08 -1.89
N VAL A 75 -1.54 10.35 -2.26
CA VAL A 75 -2.61 11.37 -2.25
C VAL A 75 -3.79 10.96 -3.13
N LYS A 76 -3.53 10.40 -4.32
CA LYS A 76 -4.60 9.84 -5.17
C LYS A 76 -5.36 8.70 -4.49
N ILE A 77 -4.65 7.80 -3.80
CA ILE A 77 -5.30 6.72 -3.04
C ILE A 77 -6.24 7.29 -1.98
N ILE A 78 -5.78 8.31 -1.23
CA ILE A 78 -6.56 8.94 -0.16
C ILE A 78 -7.77 9.69 -0.73
N PHE A 79 -7.61 10.44 -1.81
CA PHE A 79 -8.74 11.11 -2.48
C PHE A 79 -9.75 10.13 -3.09
N ASP A 80 -9.29 8.98 -3.60
CA ASP A 80 -10.17 7.91 -4.09
C ASP A 80 -11.11 7.35 -3.00
N ILE A 81 -10.79 7.55 -1.73
CA ILE A 81 -11.62 7.16 -0.57
C ILE A 81 -12.28 8.34 0.13
N ASN A 82 -12.21 9.52 -0.48
CA ASN A 82 -12.71 10.80 0.07
C ASN A 82 -12.05 11.16 1.43
N GLY A 83 -10.81 10.78 1.66
CA GLY A 83 -10.02 11.17 2.83
C GLY A 83 -9.34 12.51 2.63
N GLU A 84 -8.87 13.09 3.73
CA GLU A 84 -8.06 14.30 3.76
C GLU A 84 -6.58 13.96 3.98
N VAL A 85 -5.67 14.78 3.46
CA VAL A 85 -4.23 14.50 3.48
C VAL A 85 -3.50 15.53 4.32
N ILE A 86 -2.71 15.03 5.28
CA ILE A 86 -1.71 15.81 6.00
C ILE A 86 -0.33 15.30 5.57
N ILE A 87 0.49 16.16 4.98
CA ILE A 87 1.87 15.81 4.62
C ILE A 87 2.80 16.44 5.65
N ALA A 88 3.62 15.62 6.28
CA ALA A 88 4.57 16.07 7.28
C ALA A 88 5.96 15.45 7.07
N ALA A 89 7.00 16.18 7.45
CA ALA A 89 8.30 15.58 7.68
C ALA A 89 8.25 14.77 8.99
N PHE A 90 9.09 13.75 9.11
CA PHE A 90 9.06 12.81 10.23
C PHE A 90 9.23 13.50 11.62
N ASP A 91 9.98 14.60 11.66
CA ASP A 91 10.24 15.42 12.88
C ASP A 91 9.08 16.36 13.24
N LYS A 92 8.07 16.48 12.40
CA LYS A 92 6.87 17.31 12.60
C LYS A 92 5.58 16.51 12.79
N ALA A 93 5.65 15.19 12.66
CA ALA A 93 4.52 14.31 12.89
C ALA A 93 4.35 14.05 14.40
N LEU A 94 3.33 14.64 15.01
CA LEU A 94 3.09 14.60 16.45
C LEU A 94 2.04 13.55 16.84
N GLU A 95 1.30 13.01 15.89
CA GLU A 95 0.21 12.07 16.13
C GLU A 95 0.77 10.74 16.68
N PRO A 96 0.14 10.18 17.73
CA PRO A 96 0.48 8.83 18.19
C PRO A 96 0.29 7.78 17.11
N ALA A 97 1.09 6.71 17.16
CA ALA A 97 1.03 5.62 16.20
C ALA A 97 -0.36 4.95 16.20
N GLY A 98 -1.02 4.91 15.04
CA GLY A 98 -2.33 4.30 14.88
C GLY A 98 -3.52 5.17 15.28
N GLU A 99 -3.32 6.44 15.65
CA GLU A 99 -4.42 7.39 15.89
C GLU A 99 -5.13 7.77 14.60
N ILE A 100 -4.40 7.93 13.53
CA ILE A 100 -4.90 8.14 12.17
C ILE A 100 -4.16 7.20 11.20
N THR A 101 -4.72 7.00 10.02
CA THR A 101 -4.02 6.23 8.98
C THR A 101 -2.73 6.94 8.56
N GLU A 102 -1.62 6.20 8.57
CA GLU A 102 -0.29 6.74 8.35
C GLU A 102 0.42 6.04 7.21
N PHE A 103 1.06 6.80 6.32
CA PHE A 103 1.93 6.31 5.26
C PHE A 103 3.35 6.81 5.51
N CYS A 104 4.25 5.95 5.95
CA CYS A 104 5.66 6.23 6.13
C CYS A 104 6.43 5.88 4.86
N VAL A 105 6.95 6.90 4.18
CA VAL A 105 7.74 6.75 2.94
C VAL A 105 9.22 6.89 3.25
N GLY A 106 10.00 5.91 2.84
CA GLY A 106 11.45 5.88 2.99
C GLY A 106 11.96 4.77 3.89
N SER A 107 13.26 4.50 3.78
CA SER A 107 13.97 3.53 4.63
C SER A 107 14.14 4.05 6.06
N PRO A 108 14.42 3.17 7.02
CA PRO A 108 14.74 3.58 8.39
C PRO A 108 15.85 4.63 8.48
N ASP A 109 16.84 4.57 7.60
CA ASP A 109 17.98 5.52 7.60
C ASP A 109 17.58 6.95 7.20
N SER A 110 16.47 7.10 6.50
CA SER A 110 16.01 8.39 5.97
C SER A 110 14.72 8.90 6.61
N ASN A 111 14.08 8.06 7.44
CA ASN A 111 12.81 8.35 8.08
C ASN A 111 12.77 7.70 9.48
N GLU A 112 13.03 8.50 10.52
CA GLU A 112 13.05 8.03 11.91
C GLU A 112 11.70 7.46 12.37
N ARG A 113 10.59 7.94 11.79
CA ARG A 113 9.26 7.38 12.08
C ARG A 113 9.13 5.95 11.52
N THR A 114 9.66 5.70 10.32
CA THR A 114 9.77 4.34 9.77
C THR A 114 10.64 3.47 10.68
N GLU A 115 11.76 3.99 11.15
CA GLU A 115 12.66 3.27 12.07
C GLU A 115 11.95 2.91 13.37
N ALA A 116 11.22 3.86 13.99
CA ALA A 116 10.47 3.63 15.21
C ALA A 116 9.40 2.54 15.04
N HIS A 117 8.65 2.55 13.93
CA HIS A 117 7.66 1.53 13.65
C HIS A 117 8.29 0.15 13.40
N ILE A 118 9.40 0.10 12.69
CA ILE A 118 10.14 -1.15 12.49
C ILE A 118 10.61 -1.72 13.84
N LYS A 119 11.22 -0.91 14.70
CA LYS A 119 11.67 -1.34 16.04
C LYS A 119 10.52 -1.87 16.91
N ASN A 120 9.35 -1.24 16.83
CA ASN A 120 8.21 -1.61 17.66
C ASN A 120 7.42 -2.81 17.15
N PHE A 121 7.28 -2.98 15.83
CA PHE A 121 6.33 -3.92 15.24
C PHE A 121 6.96 -5.02 14.41
N MET A 122 8.26 -4.92 14.09
CA MET A 122 8.97 -5.90 13.28
C MET A 122 10.08 -6.59 14.07
N GLN A 123 10.20 -7.89 13.88
CA GLN A 123 11.29 -8.72 14.40
C GLN A 123 12.02 -9.38 13.22
N ASN A 124 13.25 -9.82 13.43
CA ASN A 124 14.04 -10.50 12.38
C ASN A 124 14.15 -9.69 11.08
N PHE A 125 14.09 -8.37 11.20
CA PHE A 125 14.21 -7.42 10.11
C PHE A 125 15.26 -6.37 10.45
N SER A 126 16.14 -6.09 9.50
CA SER A 126 17.05 -4.94 9.54
C SER A 126 17.44 -4.52 8.13
N ASN A 127 17.99 -3.34 8.00
CA ASN A 127 18.59 -2.85 6.78
C ASN A 127 20.02 -2.36 7.05
N THR A 128 20.86 -2.45 6.03
CA THR A 128 22.19 -1.84 6.06
C THR A 128 22.11 -0.43 5.50
N PRO A 129 22.61 0.58 6.21
CA PRO A 129 22.68 1.94 5.71
C PRO A 129 23.48 2.06 4.42
N TYR A 130 23.29 3.17 3.70
CA TYR A 130 24.10 3.45 2.53
C TYR A 130 25.58 3.58 2.89
N SER A 131 26.42 2.83 2.19
CA SER A 131 27.89 2.93 2.27
C SER A 131 28.49 2.77 0.88
N LYS A 132 29.48 3.60 0.54
CA LYS A 132 30.17 3.51 -0.77
C LYS A 132 31.03 2.24 -0.88
N ASP A 133 31.56 1.78 0.26
CA ASP A 133 32.60 0.76 0.32
C ASP A 133 32.05 -0.62 0.71
N SER A 134 30.74 -0.74 0.95
CA SER A 134 30.11 -1.99 1.39
C SER A 134 29.35 -2.68 0.27
N LEU A 135 29.61 -3.98 0.09
CA LEU A 135 28.84 -4.84 -0.80
C LEU A 135 27.38 -5.02 -0.33
N ASP A 136 27.15 -4.83 0.97
CA ASP A 136 25.83 -4.91 1.59
C ASP A 136 25.15 -3.54 1.74
N SER A 137 25.68 -2.50 1.05
CA SER A 137 25.06 -1.18 1.03
C SER A 137 23.59 -1.25 0.63
N LEU A 138 22.70 -0.68 1.43
CA LEU A 138 21.24 -0.72 1.28
C LEU A 138 20.62 -2.13 1.31
N ALA A 139 21.36 -3.15 1.79
CA ALA A 139 20.81 -4.50 1.87
C ALA A 139 19.66 -4.58 2.89
N ILE A 140 18.67 -5.40 2.58
CA ILE A 140 17.56 -5.74 3.48
C ILE A 140 17.83 -7.13 4.03
N HIS A 141 17.76 -7.29 5.35
CA HIS A 141 17.95 -8.55 6.03
C HIS A 141 16.64 -9.03 6.65
N ILE A 142 16.20 -10.24 6.30
CA ILE A 142 14.98 -10.85 6.82
C ILE A 142 15.27 -12.28 7.24
N ALA A 143 15.18 -12.55 8.55
CA ALA A 143 15.34 -13.92 9.10
C ALA A 143 16.60 -14.65 8.62
N GLY A 144 17.72 -13.94 8.56
CA GLY A 144 19.02 -14.48 8.12
C GLY A 144 19.26 -14.48 6.61
N GLU A 145 18.24 -14.18 5.79
CA GLU A 145 18.40 -13.97 4.34
C GLU A 145 18.78 -12.51 4.06
N THR A 146 19.75 -12.29 3.16
CA THR A 146 20.22 -10.95 2.74
C THR A 146 19.80 -10.65 1.31
N TYR A 147 19.08 -9.55 1.12
CA TYR A 147 18.57 -9.07 -0.16
C TYR A 147 19.36 -7.83 -0.61
N ARG A 148 20.37 -8.07 -1.46
CA ARG A 148 21.33 -7.05 -1.87
C ARG A 148 20.79 -6.17 -2.98
N HIS A 149 21.04 -4.87 -2.88
CA HIS A 149 20.80 -3.93 -3.94
C HIS A 149 21.84 -4.11 -5.06
N LYS A 150 21.40 -4.25 -6.31
CA LYS A 150 22.23 -4.21 -7.49
C LYS A 150 21.81 -3.02 -8.35
N ARG A 151 22.58 -1.95 -8.26
CA ARG A 151 22.24 -0.67 -8.88
C ARG A 151 21.90 -0.80 -10.37
N GLY A 152 20.65 -0.51 -10.72
CA GLY A 152 20.14 -0.55 -12.10
C GLY A 152 19.75 -1.93 -12.61
N GLU A 153 19.95 -3.01 -11.83
CA GLU A 153 19.59 -4.38 -12.18
C GLU A 153 18.50 -4.95 -11.27
N LEU A 154 18.65 -4.74 -9.96
CA LEU A 154 17.79 -5.39 -8.97
C LEU A 154 17.65 -4.55 -7.72
N GLU A 155 16.41 -4.27 -7.35
CA GLU A 155 16.07 -3.57 -6.11
C GLU A 155 15.00 -4.34 -5.34
N TYR A 156 15.12 -4.35 -4.02
CA TYR A 156 14.13 -4.94 -3.11
C TYR A 156 13.41 -3.85 -2.32
N ILE A 157 12.19 -4.16 -1.94
CA ILE A 157 11.30 -3.24 -1.25
C ILE A 157 10.54 -3.99 -0.17
N VAL A 158 10.37 -3.38 0.98
CA VAL A 158 9.44 -3.84 2.01
C VAL A 158 8.19 -2.97 1.97
N LEU A 159 7.05 -3.62 1.80
CA LEU A 159 5.74 -3.03 1.89
C LEU A 159 5.00 -3.68 3.05
N ALA A 160 4.70 -2.91 4.09
CA ALA A 160 3.95 -3.42 5.22
C ALA A 160 2.71 -2.57 5.50
N LYS A 161 1.67 -3.23 5.99
CA LYS A 161 0.50 -2.65 6.65
C LYS A 161 0.49 -3.19 8.06
N ILE A 162 0.53 -2.32 9.04
CA ILE A 162 0.56 -2.66 10.47
C ILE A 162 -0.69 -2.08 11.11
N VAL A 163 -1.46 -2.91 11.77
CA VAL A 163 -2.59 -2.49 12.62
C VAL A 163 -2.17 -2.80 14.05
N PRO A 164 -1.74 -1.79 14.83
CA PRO A 164 -1.17 -2.00 16.17
C PRO A 164 -2.11 -2.75 17.12
N ASP A 165 -3.38 -2.39 17.10
CA ASP A 165 -4.46 -3.07 17.83
C ASP A 165 -5.79 -2.97 17.07
N GLN A 166 -6.85 -3.60 17.61
CA GLN A 166 -8.15 -3.66 16.93
C GLN A 166 -8.88 -2.31 16.78
N TYR A 167 -8.44 -1.29 17.50
CA TYR A 167 -9.03 0.07 17.49
C TYR A 167 -8.16 1.07 16.73
N SER A 168 -6.94 0.67 16.36
CA SER A 168 -5.98 1.54 15.70
C SER A 168 -6.20 1.61 14.19
N HIS A 169 -5.89 2.76 13.63
CA HIS A 169 -5.75 2.93 12.18
C HIS A 169 -4.47 2.27 11.68
N PRO A 170 -4.44 1.80 10.42
CA PRO A 170 -3.27 1.15 9.87
C PRO A 170 -2.12 2.12 9.61
N ILE A 171 -0.91 1.62 9.84
CA ILE A 171 0.36 2.22 9.47
C ILE A 171 0.88 1.49 8.24
N PHE A 172 1.10 2.20 7.15
CA PHE A 172 1.72 1.67 5.94
C PHE A 172 3.20 2.05 5.91
N ILE A 173 4.08 1.05 5.82
CA ILE A 173 5.51 1.25 5.62
C ILE A 173 5.85 0.97 4.16
N VAL A 174 6.43 1.97 3.51
CA VAL A 174 6.86 1.97 2.12
C VAL A 174 8.38 2.18 2.12
N SER A 175 9.15 1.11 2.19
CA SER A 175 10.60 1.15 2.37
C SER A 175 11.32 0.42 1.24
N GLY A 176 11.78 1.16 0.24
CA GLY A 176 12.59 0.66 -0.87
C GLY A 176 14.07 0.93 -0.66
N GLN A 177 14.93 0.16 -1.36
CA GLN A 177 16.37 0.41 -1.45
C GLN A 177 16.70 1.68 -2.25
N SER A 178 15.71 2.24 -2.94
CA SER A 178 15.79 3.55 -3.62
C SER A 178 14.42 4.23 -3.59
N SER A 179 14.38 5.53 -3.91
CA SER A 179 13.11 6.26 -4.06
C SER A 179 12.23 5.73 -5.21
N LEU A 180 12.82 5.15 -6.25
CA LEU A 180 12.07 4.43 -7.28
C LEU A 180 11.36 3.20 -6.68
N GLY A 181 12.02 2.50 -5.75
CA GLY A 181 11.44 1.39 -4.99
C GLY A 181 10.24 1.84 -4.15
N ASN A 182 10.31 3.01 -3.50
CA ASN A 182 9.18 3.57 -2.76
C ASN A 182 7.97 3.75 -3.69
N LYS A 183 8.15 4.37 -4.86
CA LYS A 183 7.09 4.53 -5.85
C LYS A 183 6.53 3.19 -6.34
N ALA A 184 7.40 2.23 -6.61
CA ALA A 184 7.00 0.91 -7.06
C ALA A 184 6.12 0.18 -6.04
N SER A 185 6.40 0.33 -4.74
CA SER A 185 5.60 -0.32 -3.70
C SER A 185 4.20 0.30 -3.59
N VAL A 186 4.05 1.62 -3.70
CA VAL A 186 2.74 2.28 -3.70
C VAL A 186 1.95 1.88 -4.95
N TYR A 187 2.60 1.84 -6.11
CA TYR A 187 1.98 1.32 -7.34
C TYR A 187 1.51 -0.12 -7.16
N PHE A 188 2.33 -1.00 -6.56
CA PHE A 188 1.95 -2.37 -6.27
C PHE A 188 0.75 -2.44 -5.32
N LEU A 189 0.75 -1.67 -4.25
CA LEU A 189 -0.32 -1.58 -3.26
C LEU A 189 -1.64 -1.17 -3.94
N TYR A 190 -1.63 -0.09 -4.70
CA TYR A 190 -2.82 0.42 -5.38
C TYR A 190 -3.36 -0.56 -6.43
N LYS A 191 -2.48 -1.14 -7.23
CA LYS A 191 -2.86 -2.09 -8.29
C LYS A 191 -3.42 -3.40 -7.73
N ASN A 192 -2.90 -3.86 -6.60
CA ASN A 192 -3.21 -5.18 -6.05
C ASN A 192 -4.07 -5.13 -4.77
N TYR A 193 -4.57 -3.95 -4.34
CA TYR A 193 -5.33 -3.83 -3.09
C TYR A 193 -6.54 -4.78 -3.03
N LYS A 194 -7.23 -5.02 -4.15
CA LYS A 194 -8.36 -5.96 -4.22
C LYS A 194 -7.94 -7.39 -3.92
N GLU A 195 -6.78 -7.82 -4.42
CA GLU A 195 -6.26 -9.16 -4.15
C GLU A 195 -5.75 -9.29 -2.72
N LEU A 196 -5.10 -8.24 -2.21
CA LEU A 196 -4.68 -8.16 -0.80
C LEU A 196 -5.90 -8.20 0.13
N LEU A 197 -6.95 -7.45 -0.20
CA LEU A 197 -8.20 -7.45 0.53
C LEU A 197 -8.85 -8.85 0.58
N TRP A 198 -8.90 -9.56 -0.55
CA TRP A 198 -9.48 -10.91 -0.63
C TRP A 198 -8.63 -11.96 0.06
N ASN A 199 -7.31 -11.75 0.13
CA ASN A 199 -6.37 -12.67 0.73
C ASN A 199 -6.23 -12.54 2.24
N ARG A 200 -7.16 -11.91 2.97
CA ARG A 200 -7.21 -11.73 4.42
C ARG A 200 -6.69 -10.41 5.00
N TYR A 201 -6.10 -9.54 4.19
CA TYR A 201 -5.48 -8.32 4.72
C TYR A 201 -6.43 -7.12 4.81
N LYS A 202 -7.73 -7.36 4.83
CA LYS A 202 -8.72 -6.28 4.95
C LYS A 202 -8.54 -5.51 6.25
N TYR A 203 -8.47 -6.26 7.36
CA TYR A 203 -8.30 -5.72 8.71
C TYR A 203 -6.99 -6.15 9.34
N ASP A 204 -6.22 -6.97 8.64
CA ASP A 204 -5.04 -7.62 9.17
C ASP A 204 -3.78 -6.90 8.74
N SER A 205 -2.75 -7.06 9.54
CA SER A 205 -1.39 -6.65 9.20
C SER A 205 -0.76 -7.59 8.18
N PHE A 206 0.12 -7.05 7.35
CA PHE A 206 0.96 -7.83 6.45
C PHE A 206 2.34 -7.20 6.28
N CYS A 207 3.31 -8.00 5.86
CA CYS A 207 4.61 -7.56 5.42
C CYS A 207 5.02 -8.34 4.17
N LEU A 208 5.26 -7.64 3.09
CA LEU A 208 5.57 -8.19 1.77
C LEU A 208 6.96 -7.76 1.34
N LEU A 209 7.75 -8.71 0.86
CA LEU A 209 8.99 -8.43 0.15
C LEU A 209 8.70 -8.38 -1.35
N LEU A 210 8.94 -7.23 -1.94
CA LEU A 210 8.79 -6.97 -3.36
C LEU A 210 10.17 -6.82 -4.01
N ARG A 211 10.24 -6.87 -5.34
CA ARG A 211 11.44 -6.52 -6.09
C ARG A 211 11.09 -5.85 -7.42
N ILE A 212 12.05 -5.09 -7.92
CA ILE A 212 12.07 -4.55 -9.28
C ILE A 212 13.27 -5.16 -10.00
N ARG A 213 13.06 -5.72 -11.17
CA ARG A 213 14.14 -6.14 -12.07
C ARG A 213 14.34 -5.09 -13.13
N GLU A 214 15.60 -4.84 -13.48
CA GLU A 214 15.99 -3.88 -14.53
C GLU A 214 15.27 -2.52 -14.40
N PRO A 215 15.37 -1.85 -13.21
CA PRO A 215 14.63 -0.61 -12.93
C PRO A 215 14.91 0.50 -13.94
N LYS A 216 16.09 0.51 -14.55
CA LYS A 216 16.46 1.47 -15.60
C LYS A 216 15.70 1.25 -16.90
N LEU A 217 15.35 0.00 -17.24
CA LEU A 217 14.69 -0.37 -18.49
C LEU A 217 13.17 -0.38 -18.34
N TYR A 218 12.67 -0.98 -17.28
CA TYR A 218 11.23 -1.24 -17.10
C TYR A 218 10.57 -0.35 -16.07
N GLY A 219 11.37 0.41 -15.29
CA GLY A 219 10.88 1.35 -14.28
C GLY A 219 10.12 0.66 -13.14
N TYR A 220 9.38 1.47 -12.38
CA TYR A 220 8.64 1.04 -11.18
C TYR A 220 7.49 0.06 -11.46
N LYS A 221 6.98 0.02 -12.70
CA LYS A 221 5.85 -0.85 -13.07
C LYS A 221 6.23 -2.33 -13.15
N SER A 222 7.53 -2.65 -13.22
CA SER A 222 8.04 -4.02 -13.23
C SER A 222 8.12 -4.66 -11.85
N VAL A 223 7.55 -4.01 -10.83
CA VAL A 223 7.50 -4.53 -9.46
C VAL A 223 6.72 -5.83 -9.36
N GLU A 224 7.31 -6.80 -8.68
CA GLU A 224 6.73 -8.13 -8.46
C GLU A 224 6.85 -8.56 -6.99
N LEU A 225 5.92 -9.42 -6.53
CA LEU A 225 5.97 -10.02 -5.21
C LEU A 225 6.99 -11.16 -5.18
N VAL A 226 7.95 -11.07 -4.28
CA VAL A 226 8.93 -12.14 -4.01
C VAL A 226 8.37 -13.10 -2.98
N LYS A 227 8.00 -12.57 -1.80
CA LYS A 227 7.64 -13.39 -0.62
C LYS A 227 6.70 -12.62 0.29
N ASP A 228 5.72 -13.32 0.85
CA ASP A 228 4.99 -12.87 2.03
C ASP A 228 5.82 -13.23 3.26
N VAL A 229 6.29 -12.24 3.99
CA VAL A 229 7.14 -12.38 5.16
C VAL A 229 6.41 -12.02 6.46
N THR A 230 5.10 -11.86 6.40
CA THR A 230 4.24 -11.44 7.51
C THR A 230 4.49 -12.24 8.78
N ASP A 231 4.44 -13.56 8.68
CA ASP A 231 4.58 -14.45 9.85
C ASP A 231 6.01 -14.48 10.43
N THR A 232 6.99 -14.06 9.64
CA THR A 232 8.40 -14.05 10.03
C THR A 232 8.82 -12.72 10.64
N VAL A 233 8.28 -11.62 10.10
CA VAL A 233 8.72 -10.26 10.41
C VAL A 233 7.85 -9.59 11.46
N LEU A 234 6.51 -9.71 11.39
CA LEU A 234 5.66 -8.99 12.34
C LEU A 234 5.65 -9.66 13.72
N VAL A 235 5.67 -8.86 14.79
CA VAL A 235 5.58 -9.37 16.16
C VAL A 235 4.24 -10.07 16.41
N LYS A 236 4.22 -11.01 17.37
CA LYS A 236 3.06 -11.89 17.61
C LYS A 236 1.77 -11.14 17.95
N ASP A 237 1.87 -10.05 18.68
CA ASP A 237 0.69 -9.30 19.11
C ASP A 237 -0.01 -8.60 17.94
N VAL A 238 0.74 -7.99 17.06
CA VAL A 238 0.23 -7.44 15.79
C VAL A 238 -0.36 -8.53 14.87
N ARG A 239 0.17 -9.76 14.94
CA ARG A 239 -0.37 -10.92 14.18
C ARG A 239 -1.64 -11.52 14.78
N LYS A 240 -1.80 -11.50 16.10
CA LYS A 240 -3.00 -12.05 16.78
C LYS A 240 -4.23 -11.20 16.56
N ASN A 241 -4.07 -9.90 16.35
CA ASN A 241 -5.15 -9.02 15.92
C ASN A 241 -5.64 -9.36 14.51
N SER A 242 -4.84 -10.08 13.72
CA SER A 242 -5.22 -10.71 12.47
C SER A 242 -5.97 -12.01 12.74
N CYS A 243 -7.29 -11.89 12.75
CA CYS A 243 -8.29 -12.92 13.04
C CYS A 243 -7.89 -14.37 12.69
N SER A 244 -7.99 -15.22 13.68
CA SER A 244 -8.00 -16.68 13.55
C SER A 244 -9.10 -17.13 12.59
N LYS A 245 -8.80 -17.47 11.38
CA LYS A 245 -9.50 -18.47 10.53
C LYS A 245 -8.95 -18.44 9.09
N ASN A 246 -8.24 -19.47 8.68
CA ASN A 246 -8.51 -20.31 7.54
C ASN A 246 -7.32 -20.84 6.74
N LYS A 247 -7.31 -22.16 6.61
CA LYS A 247 -6.40 -23.01 5.83
C LYS A 247 -6.54 -22.92 4.28
N VAL A 248 -7.23 -21.93 3.72
CA VAL A 248 -7.53 -21.87 2.27
C VAL A 248 -6.44 -21.15 1.44
N LYS A 249 -5.27 -20.90 1.98
CA LYS A 249 -4.38 -19.80 1.64
C LYS A 249 -3.27 -20.03 0.62
N GLN A 250 -2.84 -21.25 0.38
CA GLN A 250 -1.70 -21.50 -0.52
C GLN A 250 -2.03 -21.45 -2.01
N ILE A 251 -3.29 -21.56 -2.38
CA ILE A 251 -3.69 -21.73 -3.79
C ILE A 251 -3.71 -20.40 -4.55
N ARG A 252 -3.95 -19.27 -3.88
CA ARG A 252 -4.17 -17.97 -4.53
C ARG A 252 -2.89 -17.14 -4.78
N TRP A 253 -1.89 -17.27 -3.95
CA TRP A 253 -0.56 -16.66 -4.18
C TRP A 253 0.13 -17.20 -5.44
N ARG A 254 -0.21 -18.42 -5.87
CA ARG A 254 0.28 -18.97 -7.15
C ARG A 254 -0.24 -18.18 -8.37
N ARG A 255 -1.40 -17.48 -8.27
CA ARG A 255 -1.92 -16.63 -9.34
C ARG A 255 -1.19 -15.31 -9.46
N LEU A 256 -0.82 -14.67 -8.37
CA LEU A 256 0.01 -13.45 -8.40
C LEU A 256 1.38 -13.74 -9.04
N ARG A 257 2.04 -14.81 -8.64
CA ARG A 257 3.32 -15.23 -9.24
C ARG A 257 3.22 -15.58 -10.73
N LYS A 258 2.09 -16.12 -11.20
CA LYS A 258 1.89 -16.45 -12.63
C LYS A 258 1.58 -15.23 -13.50
N LYS A 259 1.04 -14.14 -12.91
CA LYS A 259 0.70 -12.92 -13.64
C LYS A 259 1.92 -12.04 -13.93
N TYR A 260 3.05 -12.31 -13.28
CA TYR A 260 4.29 -11.55 -13.37
C TYR A 260 5.48 -12.42 -13.86
N ARG A 261 5.23 -13.60 -14.38
CA ARG A 261 6.13 -14.40 -15.21
C ARG A 261 5.67 -14.19 -16.65
#